data_48be7d54b282cb9d680329aa6286e709
#
_entry.id   48be7d54b282cb9d680329aa6286e709
#
_cell.length_a   1.000
_cell.length_b   1.000
_cell.length_c   1.000
_cell.angle_alpha   90.00
_cell.angle_beta   90.00
_cell.angle_gamma   90.00
#
_symmetry.space_group_name_H-M   'P 1'
#
loop_
_entity.id
_entity.type
_entity.pdbx_description
1 polymer ?
#
loop_
_entity_poly.entity_id
_entity_poly.type
_entity_poly.pdbx_seq_one_letter_code
_entity_poly.pdbx_strand_id
1 'polypeptide(L)'
;MSTSVLYMSMSLDGYIAGPNDEPGNPGGDGFDRLHEWFAPGGGEFVRPSGQAGELFDEMNEYGAILAGRRTVEQVDHWGGDRHGVRIFVPSHRPPGPSVANYPLVTYVTDGIESAMAQAKAAAGDRYVLVHGAYTAQRALEAGVLDELVIHQIPVLFGGGRRQFEVLPSRVELEIVRVINTPEATHLHYRIRR
;
A
#
# COMPACT_ATOMS: atom_id res chain seq x y z
N MET A 1 -1.96 6.32 19.78
CA MET A 1 -2.79 6.44 18.56
C MET A 1 -2.07 5.67 17.47
N SER A 2 -2.81 4.86 16.70
CA SER A 2 -2.28 4.07 15.59
C SER A 2 -1.63 4.95 14.52
N THR A 3 -0.48 4.54 14.00
CA THR A 3 0.22 5.22 12.91
C THR A 3 -0.31 4.71 11.57
N SER A 4 -0.37 5.55 10.55
CA SER A 4 -0.70 5.15 9.18
C SER A 4 0.56 5.09 8.33
N VAL A 5 0.79 3.96 7.67
CA VAL A 5 2.02 3.68 6.94
C VAL A 5 1.71 3.20 5.53
N LEU A 6 2.24 3.88 4.53
CA LEU A 6 2.30 3.36 3.17
C LEU A 6 3.47 2.38 3.06
N TYR A 7 3.19 1.12 2.79
CA TYR A 7 4.20 0.15 2.37
C TYR A 7 4.05 -0.10 0.87
N MET A 8 5.10 0.15 0.08
CA MET A 8 5.02 0.04 -1.36
C MET A 8 6.35 -0.33 -2.01
N SER A 9 6.34 -1.37 -2.82
CA SER A 9 7.44 -1.64 -3.76
C SER A 9 7.30 -0.75 -4.98
N MET A 10 8.39 -0.14 -5.41
CA MET A 10 8.38 0.88 -6.45
C MET A 10 9.64 0.76 -7.32
N SER A 11 9.51 0.90 -8.63
CA SER A 11 10.64 1.01 -9.55
C SER A 11 11.45 2.28 -9.27
N LEU A 12 12.70 2.34 -9.74
CA LEU A 12 13.56 3.51 -9.58
C LEU A 12 12.94 4.77 -10.20
N ASP A 13 12.19 4.63 -11.28
CA ASP A 13 11.47 5.73 -11.96
C ASP A 13 10.05 5.98 -11.43
N GLY A 14 9.70 5.40 -10.26
CA GLY A 14 8.53 5.77 -9.46
C GLY A 14 7.22 5.04 -9.79
N TYR A 15 7.26 3.91 -10.48
CA TYR A 15 6.08 3.13 -10.81
C TYR A 15 5.84 2.01 -9.79
N ILE A 16 4.57 1.80 -9.44
CA ILE A 16 4.08 0.73 -8.56
C ILE A 16 3.27 -0.34 -9.30
N ALA A 17 3.01 -0.10 -10.57
CA ALA A 17 2.42 -1.04 -11.51
C ALA A 17 2.96 -0.71 -12.91
N GLY A 18 3.11 -1.73 -13.73
CA GLY A 18 3.55 -1.58 -15.10
C GLY A 18 2.46 -1.09 -16.06
N PRO A 19 2.78 -0.99 -17.36
CA PRO A 19 1.77 -0.78 -18.40
C PRO A 19 0.73 -1.90 -18.40
N ASN A 20 -0.44 -1.65 -19.01
CA ASN A 20 -1.52 -2.63 -19.15
C ASN A 20 -2.08 -3.15 -17.81
N ASP A 21 -2.04 -2.31 -16.74
CA ASP A 21 -2.66 -2.60 -15.46
C ASP A 21 -4.20 -2.55 -15.59
N GLU A 22 -4.83 -3.73 -15.71
CA GLU A 22 -6.26 -3.92 -15.94
C GLU A 22 -6.80 -5.18 -15.22
N PRO A 23 -8.10 -5.41 -15.14
CA PRO A 23 -8.68 -6.53 -14.37
C PRO A 23 -8.16 -7.92 -14.74
N GLY A 24 -7.73 -8.12 -15.99
CA GLY A 24 -7.11 -9.37 -16.46
C GLY A 24 -5.60 -9.46 -16.24
N ASN A 25 -4.97 -8.34 -15.88
CA ASN A 25 -3.52 -8.21 -15.64
C ASN A 25 -3.28 -7.25 -14.46
N PRO A 26 -3.65 -7.63 -13.23
CA PRO A 26 -3.54 -6.76 -12.06
C PRO A 26 -2.07 -6.43 -11.75
N GLY A 27 -1.77 -5.14 -11.68
CA GLY A 27 -0.41 -4.63 -11.52
C GLY A 27 0.34 -4.42 -12.83
N GLY A 28 -0.19 -4.89 -13.98
CA GLY A 28 0.39 -4.66 -15.29
C GLY A 28 1.67 -5.44 -15.58
N ASP A 29 2.26 -5.15 -16.71
CA ASP A 29 3.44 -5.85 -17.21
C ASP A 29 4.65 -5.63 -16.29
N GLY A 30 5.30 -6.71 -15.89
CA GLY A 30 6.48 -6.68 -15.02
C GLY A 30 6.20 -6.44 -13.54
N PHE A 31 4.93 -6.45 -13.11
CA PHE A 31 4.54 -6.25 -11.71
C PHE A 31 5.26 -7.19 -10.74
N ASP A 32 5.45 -8.45 -11.11
CA ASP A 32 6.13 -9.45 -10.28
C ASP A 32 7.55 -9.03 -9.91
N ARG A 33 8.25 -8.30 -10.82
CA ARG A 33 9.61 -7.79 -10.56
C ARG A 33 9.66 -6.87 -9.34
N LEU A 34 8.60 -6.13 -9.04
CA LEU A 34 8.53 -5.26 -7.86
C LEU A 34 8.46 -6.06 -6.55
N HIS A 35 8.09 -7.32 -6.61
CA HIS A 35 7.81 -8.16 -5.44
C HIS A 35 8.78 -9.32 -5.28
N GLU A 36 9.74 -9.50 -6.20
CA GLU A 36 10.72 -10.60 -6.17
C GLU A 36 11.52 -10.70 -4.87
N TRP A 37 11.68 -9.58 -4.14
CA TRP A 37 12.40 -9.58 -2.87
C TRP A 37 11.70 -10.41 -1.76
N PHE A 38 10.38 -10.67 -1.88
CA PHE A 38 9.61 -11.55 -0.99
C PHE A 38 8.65 -12.51 -1.71
N ALA A 39 8.55 -12.45 -3.04
CA ALA A 39 7.74 -13.33 -3.86
C ALA A 39 8.53 -13.76 -5.12
N PRO A 40 9.56 -14.59 -4.96
CA PRO A 40 10.44 -14.97 -6.06
C PRO A 40 9.67 -15.60 -7.23
N GLY A 41 9.90 -15.08 -8.44
CA GLY A 41 9.25 -15.55 -9.66
C GLY A 41 7.74 -15.29 -9.72
N GLY A 42 7.21 -14.32 -8.97
CA GLY A 42 5.76 -14.02 -8.90
C GLY A 42 4.95 -15.10 -8.17
N GLY A 43 5.62 -15.96 -7.42
CA GLY A 43 5.03 -17.07 -6.69
C GLY A 43 4.46 -16.70 -5.31
N GLU A 44 4.45 -17.68 -4.43
CA GLU A 44 4.01 -17.48 -3.04
C GLU A 44 4.95 -16.51 -2.28
N PHE A 45 4.39 -15.83 -1.29
CA PHE A 45 5.16 -14.98 -0.39
C PHE A 45 6.09 -15.84 0.46
N VAL A 46 7.37 -15.55 0.36
CA VAL A 46 8.42 -16.25 1.12
C VAL A 46 9.14 -15.21 1.98
N ARG A 47 9.16 -15.45 3.27
CA ARG A 47 9.90 -14.60 4.20
C ARG A 47 11.40 -14.61 3.83
N PRO A 48 11.98 -13.47 3.45
CA PRO A 48 13.42 -13.38 3.16
C PRO A 48 14.28 -13.65 4.40
N SER A 49 15.58 -13.85 4.21
CA SER A 49 16.54 -13.94 5.31
C SER A 49 17.07 -12.56 5.73
N GLY A 50 17.67 -12.48 6.92
CA GLY A 50 18.33 -11.27 7.41
C GLY A 50 17.40 -10.07 7.54
N GLN A 51 17.93 -8.88 7.28
CA GLN A 51 17.20 -7.61 7.44
C GLN A 51 15.96 -7.49 6.55
N ALA A 52 15.97 -8.08 5.36
CA ALA A 52 14.78 -8.14 4.52
C ALA A 52 13.64 -8.95 5.17
N GLY A 53 14.01 -10.01 5.93
CA GLY A 53 13.02 -10.79 6.68
C GLY A 53 12.41 -10.04 7.85
N GLU A 54 13.21 -9.23 8.55
CA GLU A 54 12.71 -8.34 9.62
C GLU A 54 11.71 -7.33 9.05
N LEU A 55 12.01 -6.73 7.90
CA LEU A 55 11.09 -5.83 7.20
C LEU A 55 9.82 -6.52 6.72
N PHE A 56 9.93 -7.76 6.27
CA PHE A 56 8.78 -8.55 5.87
C PHE A 56 7.86 -8.84 7.07
N ASP A 57 8.42 -9.14 8.23
CA ASP A 57 7.65 -9.32 9.47
C ASP A 57 6.96 -8.00 9.87
N GLU A 58 7.69 -6.88 9.93
CA GLU A 58 7.16 -5.55 10.23
C GLU A 58 6.02 -5.17 9.27
N MET A 59 6.18 -5.44 7.97
CA MET A 59 5.18 -5.15 6.94
C MET A 59 3.86 -5.89 7.19
N ASN A 60 3.87 -7.00 7.92
CA ASN A 60 2.70 -7.81 8.22
C ASN A 60 2.08 -7.54 9.60
N GLU A 61 2.61 -6.61 10.39
CA GLU A 61 2.11 -6.26 11.74
C GLU A 61 0.96 -5.23 11.75
N TYR A 62 0.31 -4.99 10.62
CA TYR A 62 -0.81 -4.05 10.55
C TYR A 62 -2.05 -4.55 11.32
N GLY A 63 -2.86 -3.61 11.82
CA GLY A 63 -4.13 -3.88 12.50
C GLY A 63 -5.37 -3.55 11.68
N ALA A 64 -5.21 -2.78 10.61
CA ALA A 64 -6.24 -2.48 9.63
C ALA A 64 -5.62 -2.11 8.29
N ILE A 65 -6.41 -2.16 7.24
CA ILE A 65 -5.99 -1.77 5.88
C ILE A 65 -6.86 -0.61 5.40
N LEU A 66 -6.23 0.41 4.83
CA LEU A 66 -6.87 1.47 4.06
C LEU A 66 -6.44 1.34 2.61
N ALA A 67 -7.30 0.86 1.73
CA ALA A 67 -6.94 0.56 0.35
C ALA A 67 -7.87 1.25 -0.66
N GLY A 68 -7.31 1.70 -1.77
CA GLY A 68 -8.08 2.29 -2.86
C GLY A 68 -9.01 1.29 -3.54
N ARG A 69 -10.18 1.76 -3.98
CA ARG A 69 -11.19 0.94 -4.64
C ARG A 69 -10.64 0.07 -5.77
N ARG A 70 -9.84 0.67 -6.68
CA ARG A 70 -9.24 -0.08 -7.78
C ARG A 70 -8.37 -1.24 -7.26
N THR A 71 -7.55 -0.98 -6.26
CA THR A 71 -6.67 -1.99 -5.66
C THR A 71 -7.46 -3.17 -5.12
N VAL A 72 -8.50 -2.92 -4.34
CA VAL A 72 -9.29 -4.02 -3.75
C VAL A 72 -10.13 -4.77 -4.79
N GLU A 73 -10.70 -4.06 -5.76
CA GLU A 73 -11.50 -4.68 -6.82
C GLU A 73 -10.66 -5.59 -7.74
N GLN A 74 -9.40 -5.25 -8.01
CA GLN A 74 -8.50 -6.07 -8.83
C GLN A 74 -8.14 -7.41 -8.17
N VAL A 75 -8.15 -7.49 -6.85
CA VAL A 75 -7.81 -8.70 -6.07
C VAL A 75 -9.03 -9.25 -5.33
N ASP A 76 -10.23 -8.92 -5.80
CA ASP A 76 -11.51 -9.30 -5.16
C ASP A 76 -11.48 -9.13 -3.63
N HIS A 77 -10.99 -7.98 -3.16
CA HIS A 77 -10.90 -7.63 -1.73
C HIS A 77 -10.14 -8.69 -0.90
N TRP A 78 -9.21 -9.41 -1.51
CA TRP A 78 -8.52 -10.58 -0.91
C TRP A 78 -9.50 -11.65 -0.40
N GLY A 79 -10.60 -11.88 -1.13
CA GLY A 79 -11.66 -12.80 -0.71
C GLY A 79 -12.43 -12.32 0.53
N GLY A 80 -12.35 -11.03 0.83
CA GLY A 80 -13.01 -10.41 2.00
C GLY A 80 -12.26 -10.54 3.32
N ASP A 81 -11.11 -11.21 3.30
CA ASP A 81 -10.25 -11.39 4.49
C ASP A 81 -8.77 -11.29 4.12
N ARG A 82 -8.04 -10.45 4.81
CA ARG A 82 -6.59 -10.40 4.75
C ARG A 82 -6.03 -10.38 6.18
N HIS A 83 -5.59 -11.53 6.64
CA HIS A 83 -5.06 -11.74 7.99
C HIS A 83 -6.05 -11.36 9.13
N GLY A 84 -7.34 -11.50 8.92
CA GLY A 84 -8.38 -11.24 9.91
C GLY A 84 -8.58 -9.77 10.29
N VAL A 85 -8.01 -8.82 9.54
CA VAL A 85 -8.14 -7.39 9.85
C VAL A 85 -9.20 -6.70 8.99
N ARG A 86 -9.73 -5.58 9.50
CA ARG A 86 -10.69 -4.78 8.75
C ARG A 86 -10.04 -4.04 7.58
N ILE A 87 -10.75 -3.98 6.46
CA ILE A 87 -10.35 -3.31 5.23
C ILE A 87 -11.30 -2.13 5.00
N PHE A 88 -10.77 -0.91 4.97
CA PHE A 88 -11.52 0.32 4.70
C PHE A 88 -11.22 0.81 3.29
N VAL A 89 -12.28 1.08 2.53
CA VAL A 89 -12.18 1.48 1.12
C VAL A 89 -12.82 2.86 0.95
N PRO A 90 -12.04 3.95 0.89
CA PRO A 90 -12.59 5.26 0.58
C PRO A 90 -13.11 5.29 -0.86
N SER A 91 -14.37 5.66 -1.06
CA SER A 91 -15.00 5.63 -2.38
C SER A 91 -16.23 6.53 -2.44
N HIS A 92 -16.38 7.31 -3.50
CA HIS A 92 -17.61 8.10 -3.77
C HIS A 92 -18.78 7.26 -4.30
N ARG A 93 -18.54 5.97 -4.58
CA ARG A 93 -19.55 5.06 -5.11
C ARG A 93 -19.76 3.90 -4.15
N PRO A 94 -20.99 3.37 -4.04
CA PRO A 94 -21.25 2.19 -3.21
C PRO A 94 -20.45 0.98 -3.70
N PRO A 95 -20.23 -0.04 -2.85
CA PRO A 95 -19.57 -1.27 -3.24
C PRO A 95 -20.36 -2.04 -4.31
N GLY A 96 -19.67 -2.94 -5.02
CA GLY A 96 -20.30 -3.94 -5.85
C GLY A 96 -21.01 -5.02 -5.02
N PRO A 97 -21.86 -5.85 -5.62
CA PRO A 97 -22.70 -6.83 -4.90
C PRO A 97 -21.87 -7.93 -4.18
N SER A 98 -20.69 -8.26 -4.65
CA SER A 98 -19.82 -9.26 -4.02
C SER A 98 -19.43 -8.91 -2.58
N VAL A 99 -19.32 -7.61 -2.29
CA VAL A 99 -18.89 -7.10 -0.97
C VAL A 99 -19.91 -7.41 0.14
N ALA A 100 -21.16 -7.68 -0.21
CA ALA A 100 -22.18 -8.09 0.77
C ALA A 100 -21.81 -9.34 1.58
N ASN A 101 -20.92 -10.17 1.03
CA ASN A 101 -20.42 -11.39 1.69
C ASN A 101 -19.09 -11.18 2.45
N TYR A 102 -18.58 -9.95 2.51
CA TYR A 102 -17.28 -9.62 3.08
C TYR A 102 -17.41 -8.78 4.35
N PRO A 103 -17.65 -9.38 5.51
CA PRO A 103 -17.96 -8.66 6.76
C PRO A 103 -16.81 -7.78 7.28
N LEU A 104 -15.57 -8.03 6.86
CA LEU A 104 -14.41 -7.21 7.22
C LEU A 104 -14.18 -6.03 6.28
N VAL A 105 -14.89 -5.94 5.15
CA VAL A 105 -14.75 -4.86 4.17
C VAL A 105 -15.78 -3.77 4.43
N THR A 106 -15.33 -2.53 4.56
CA THR A 106 -16.17 -1.35 4.77
C THR A 106 -15.85 -0.29 3.72
N TYR A 107 -16.85 0.09 2.91
CA TYR A 107 -16.74 1.24 2.02
C TYR A 107 -17.13 2.51 2.78
N VAL A 108 -16.26 3.52 2.71
CA VAL A 108 -16.42 4.80 3.42
C VAL A 108 -16.62 5.89 2.38
N THR A 109 -17.78 6.57 2.42
CA THR A 109 -18.19 7.52 1.38
C THR A 109 -18.04 9.00 1.78
N ASP A 110 -17.70 9.28 3.01
CA ASP A 110 -17.57 10.60 3.61
C ASP A 110 -16.11 11.13 3.68
N GLY A 111 -15.24 10.54 2.88
CA GLY A 111 -13.89 11.06 2.64
C GLY A 111 -12.76 10.26 3.26
N ILE A 112 -11.54 10.65 2.87
CA ILE A 112 -10.31 9.96 3.26
C ILE A 112 -10.01 10.10 4.76
N GLU A 113 -10.34 11.24 5.35
CA GLU A 113 -10.14 11.54 6.77
C GLU A 113 -11.00 10.64 7.66
N SER A 114 -12.28 10.48 7.31
CA SER A 114 -13.20 9.57 7.98
C SER A 114 -12.75 8.12 7.83
N ALA A 115 -12.38 7.70 6.62
CA ALA A 115 -11.87 6.35 6.36
C ALA A 115 -10.61 6.04 7.19
N MET A 116 -9.68 6.99 7.26
CA MET A 116 -8.48 6.84 8.07
C MET A 116 -8.79 6.79 9.56
N ALA A 117 -9.69 7.63 10.05
CA ALA A 117 -10.10 7.63 11.46
C ALA A 117 -10.70 6.28 11.88
N GLN A 118 -11.59 5.72 11.04
CA GLN A 118 -12.18 4.40 11.26
C GLN A 118 -11.11 3.30 11.21
N ALA A 119 -10.18 3.35 10.25
CA ALA A 119 -9.08 2.39 10.14
C ALA A 119 -8.16 2.45 11.38
N LYS A 120 -7.77 3.64 11.83
CA LYS A 120 -6.96 3.83 13.05
C LYS A 120 -7.67 3.32 14.31
N ALA A 121 -8.97 3.53 14.42
CA ALA A 121 -9.75 2.98 15.53
C ALA A 121 -9.79 1.44 15.51
N ALA A 122 -9.89 0.84 14.35
CA ALA A 122 -9.91 -0.62 14.18
C ALA A 122 -8.52 -1.26 14.36
N ALA A 123 -7.45 -0.53 14.04
CA ALA A 123 -6.07 -1.04 14.13
C ALA A 123 -5.58 -1.24 15.57
N GLY A 124 -6.18 -0.57 16.56
CA GLY A 124 -5.75 -0.63 17.97
C GLY A 124 -4.34 -0.07 18.13
N ASP A 125 -3.43 -0.86 18.68
CA ASP A 125 -2.03 -0.48 18.90
C ASP A 125 -1.13 -0.78 17.69
N ARG A 126 -1.65 -1.46 16.69
CA ARG A 126 -0.94 -1.74 15.43
C ARG A 126 -1.13 -0.58 14.44
N TYR A 127 -0.34 -0.55 13.38
CA TYR A 127 -0.45 0.49 12.36
C TYR A 127 -1.58 0.19 11.32
N VAL A 128 -1.99 1.23 10.60
CA VAL A 128 -2.87 1.12 9.43
C VAL A 128 -2.00 1.00 8.18
N LEU A 129 -2.13 -0.13 7.47
CA LEU A 129 -1.50 -0.33 6.19
C LEU A 129 -2.26 0.45 5.10
N VAL A 130 -1.59 1.39 4.44
CA VAL A 130 -2.16 2.16 3.33
C VAL A 130 -1.72 1.58 1.99
N HIS A 131 -2.67 1.28 1.11
CA HIS A 131 -2.44 0.72 -0.21
C HIS A 131 -3.04 1.55 -1.34
N GLY A 132 -2.29 1.63 -2.46
CA GLY A 132 -2.70 2.25 -3.70
C GLY A 132 -2.28 3.73 -3.81
N ALA A 133 -1.84 4.12 -5.03
CA ALA A 133 -1.28 5.44 -5.29
C ALA A 133 -2.25 6.58 -4.95
N TYR A 134 -3.46 6.53 -5.50
CA TYR A 134 -4.46 7.59 -5.29
C TYR A 134 -4.84 7.75 -3.82
N THR A 135 -5.07 6.63 -3.11
CA THR A 135 -5.42 6.66 -1.69
C THR A 135 -4.29 7.24 -0.84
N ALA A 136 -3.05 6.84 -1.11
CA ALA A 136 -1.89 7.39 -0.41
C ALA A 136 -1.72 8.90 -0.68
N GLN A 137 -1.90 9.35 -1.93
CA GLN A 137 -1.83 10.78 -2.26
C GLN A 137 -2.94 11.57 -1.56
N ARG A 138 -4.19 11.07 -1.55
CA ARG A 138 -5.29 11.73 -0.82
C ARG A 138 -5.05 11.78 0.69
N ALA A 139 -4.53 10.70 1.28
CA ALA A 139 -4.17 10.67 2.69
C ALA A 139 -3.02 11.63 3.02
N LEU A 140 -2.07 11.79 2.11
CA LEU A 140 -0.96 12.74 2.22
C LEU A 140 -1.47 14.19 2.19
N GLU A 141 -2.32 14.52 1.21
CA GLU A 141 -2.93 15.86 1.06
C GLU A 141 -3.82 16.25 2.24
N ALA A 142 -4.57 15.30 2.78
CA ALA A 142 -5.39 15.50 3.97
C ALA A 142 -4.60 15.53 5.29
N GLY A 143 -3.28 15.29 5.25
CA GLY A 143 -2.43 15.25 6.43
C GLY A 143 -2.70 14.07 7.36
N VAL A 144 -3.26 12.97 6.86
CA VAL A 144 -3.61 11.79 7.66
C VAL A 144 -2.72 10.57 7.40
N LEU A 145 -1.73 10.70 6.52
CA LEU A 145 -0.66 9.72 6.34
C LEU A 145 0.55 10.14 7.19
N ASP A 146 1.10 9.22 7.97
CA ASP A 146 2.16 9.51 8.93
C ASP A 146 3.55 9.11 8.40
N GLU A 147 3.66 7.93 7.77
CA GLU A 147 4.95 7.37 7.34
C GLU A 147 4.86 6.70 5.97
N LEU A 148 6.02 6.63 5.31
CA LEU A 148 6.21 5.95 4.02
C LEU A 148 7.32 4.92 4.18
N VAL A 149 7.06 3.67 3.80
CA VAL A 149 8.08 2.64 3.62
C VAL A 149 8.09 2.24 2.15
N ILE A 150 9.14 2.65 1.46
CA ILE A 150 9.31 2.40 0.03
C ILE A 150 10.40 1.35 -0.17
N HIS A 151 10.04 0.28 -0.82
CA HIS A 151 11.01 -0.72 -1.29
C HIS A 151 11.37 -0.36 -2.72
N GLN A 152 12.48 0.36 -2.88
CA GLN A 152 12.96 0.80 -4.19
C GLN A 152 13.67 -0.35 -4.88
N ILE A 153 13.05 -0.83 -5.94
CA ILE A 153 13.54 -1.95 -6.73
C ILE A 153 14.46 -1.43 -7.84
N PRO A 154 15.62 -2.05 -8.09
CA PRO A 154 16.57 -1.62 -9.11
C PRO A 154 16.09 -2.02 -10.52
N VAL A 155 15.02 -1.39 -10.97
CA VAL A 155 14.40 -1.55 -12.29
C VAL A 155 13.80 -0.23 -12.75
N LEU A 156 13.80 0.01 -14.05
CA LEU A 156 13.11 1.11 -14.70
C LEU A 156 11.95 0.53 -15.50
N PHE A 157 10.74 1.00 -15.26
CA PHE A 157 9.54 0.52 -15.96
C PHE A 157 9.24 1.35 -17.22
N GLY A 158 9.59 2.63 -17.22
CA GLY A 158 9.34 3.53 -18.35
C GLY A 158 7.87 3.88 -18.58
N GLY A 159 6.94 3.25 -17.89
CA GLY A 159 5.50 3.46 -18.00
C GLY A 159 4.71 2.70 -16.97
N GLY A 160 3.42 2.99 -16.86
CA GLY A 160 2.52 2.37 -15.90
C GLY A 160 1.93 3.36 -14.89
N ARG A 161 1.66 2.91 -13.66
CA ARG A 161 1.10 3.73 -12.60
C ARG A 161 2.16 4.21 -11.62
N ARG A 162 2.30 5.52 -11.50
CA ARG A 162 3.21 6.14 -10.52
C ARG A 162 2.62 6.11 -9.11
N GLN A 163 3.49 5.97 -8.12
CA GLN A 163 3.09 6.14 -6.71
C GLN A 163 2.72 7.60 -6.42
N PHE A 164 3.55 8.52 -6.88
CA PHE A 164 3.32 9.95 -6.75
C PHE A 164 3.29 10.59 -8.15
N GLU A 165 2.20 11.27 -8.49
CA GLU A 165 2.06 12.06 -9.70
C GLU A 165 2.30 13.54 -9.36
N VAL A 166 1.25 14.36 -9.50
CA VAL A 166 1.33 15.77 -9.16
C VAL A 166 0.73 15.98 -7.77
N LEU A 167 1.57 16.33 -6.81
CA LEU A 167 1.13 16.74 -5.48
C LEU A 167 0.82 18.25 -5.48
N PRO A 168 -0.21 18.71 -4.75
CA PRO A 168 -0.61 20.11 -4.71
C PRO A 168 0.44 21.02 -4.05
N SER A 169 1.32 20.43 -3.23
CA SER A 169 2.39 21.14 -2.54
C SER A 169 3.59 20.24 -2.29
N ARG A 170 4.72 20.88 -1.98
CA ARG A 170 5.90 20.18 -1.49
C ARG A 170 5.62 19.53 -0.13
N VAL A 171 6.05 18.29 0.04
CA VAL A 171 6.00 17.54 1.31
C VAL A 171 7.43 17.24 1.75
N GLU A 172 7.78 17.64 2.95
CA GLU A 172 9.09 17.34 3.54
C GLU A 172 9.06 16.00 4.26
N LEU A 173 10.12 15.23 4.08
CA LEU A 173 10.28 13.92 4.68
C LEU A 173 11.53 13.89 5.57
N GLU A 174 11.44 13.11 6.64
CA GLU A 174 12.58 12.77 7.50
C GLU A 174 12.96 11.31 7.26
N ILE A 175 14.23 11.04 7.00
CA ILE A 175 14.74 9.67 6.88
C ILE A 175 14.76 9.04 8.28
N VAL A 176 14.00 7.97 8.46
CA VAL A 176 13.96 7.20 9.71
C VAL A 176 14.95 6.04 9.64
N ARG A 177 14.94 5.29 8.52
CA ARG A 177 15.79 4.12 8.34
C ARG A 177 16.05 3.86 6.86
N VAL A 178 17.25 3.37 6.55
CA VAL A 178 17.63 2.86 5.22
C VAL A 178 18.23 1.49 5.40
N ILE A 179 17.72 0.50 4.67
CA ILE A 179 18.27 -0.86 4.62
C ILE A 179 18.54 -1.20 3.16
N ASN A 180 19.73 -1.68 2.89
CA ASN A 180 20.12 -2.11 1.55
C ASN A 180 20.25 -3.64 1.52
N THR A 181 19.56 -4.26 0.57
CA THR A 181 19.64 -5.68 0.27
C THR A 181 20.05 -5.88 -1.18
N PRO A 182 20.42 -7.07 -1.63
CA PRO A 182 20.73 -7.31 -3.04
C PRO A 182 19.57 -6.99 -3.99
N GLU A 183 18.33 -7.16 -3.54
CA GLU A 183 17.13 -7.06 -4.36
C GLU A 183 16.48 -5.68 -4.30
N ALA A 184 16.69 -4.90 -3.24
CA ALA A 184 16.03 -3.62 -3.02
C ALA A 184 16.76 -2.70 -2.03
N THR A 185 16.55 -1.39 -2.16
CA THR A 185 16.82 -0.43 -1.09
C THR A 185 15.51 -0.09 -0.39
N HIS A 186 15.44 -0.36 0.90
CA HIS A 186 14.25 -0.12 1.70
C HIS A 186 14.42 1.20 2.45
N LEU A 187 13.51 2.14 2.20
CA LEU A 187 13.55 3.53 2.64
C LEU A 187 12.36 3.80 3.53
N HIS A 188 12.59 4.10 4.80
CA HIS A 188 11.55 4.47 5.74
C HIS A 188 11.62 5.98 6.02
N TYR A 189 10.52 6.66 5.77
CA TYR A 189 10.38 8.10 5.96
C TYR A 189 9.22 8.42 6.89
N ARG A 190 9.40 9.46 7.70
CA ARG A 190 8.32 10.15 8.42
C ARG A 190 7.95 11.43 7.68
N ILE A 191 6.65 11.71 7.58
CA ILE A 191 6.15 12.95 6.99
C ILE A 191 6.28 14.08 8.02
N ARG A 192 6.98 15.15 7.65
CA ARG A 192 7.07 16.36 8.47
C ARG A 192 5.79 17.19 8.29
N ARG A 193 5.22 17.59 9.41
CA ARG A 193 4.05 18.48 9.47
C ARG A 193 4.46 19.85 9.95
#